data_32dda639be7287736eae1a345521e0f5
#
_entry.id   32dda639be7287736eae1a345521e0f5
#
_cell.length_a   1.000
_cell.length_b   1.000
_cell.length_c   1.000
_cell.angle_alpha   90.00
_cell.angle_beta   90.00
_cell.angle_gamma   90.00
#
_symmetry.space_group_name_H-M   'P 1'
#
loop_
_entity.id
_entity.type
_entity.pdbx_description
1 polymer ?
#
loop_
_entity_poly.entity_id
_entity_poly.type
_entity_poly.pdbx_seq_one_letter_code
_entity_poly.pdbx_strand_id
1 'polypeptide(L)'
;MAKKINPIKFSEDESAHDSIIEWWYFNGNLRDEEGNRYSFMNCLFKADVKKVKIPFLSRAPFKNIYFFHSILSDIKKKKFYPVVDYISVVSRDSFKKPLLFINHTSPILVKGYLNRSLEETEKFSYRLKDDNLDLKMVSTKRPLLEGGEGHIEVCGRGSHYYSLTNLKTEGEIKIGNKIIKVTGKSWMDHQWADVSYSKDKWSWFSIQLDSGVELMCCEYSDGKSKSYLSDIVYSDGRQESLKGLELIPGKNIWESKKTKTKYPLAWEIKLKEKKISLKVSALIKNQEIIFGSINYWEGPLEVAGVIDGRKVVGAGFMELVGYNSDYGNIDYIKNELERVAGYFLASPKRRLRRMFKRLR
;
A
#
# COMPACT_ATOMS: atom_id res chain seq x y z
N MET A 1 27.77 9.54 19.35
CA MET A 1 26.83 10.67 19.37
C MET A 1 25.57 10.21 18.68
N ALA A 2 24.41 10.24 19.35
CA ALA A 2 23.13 9.94 18.72
C ALA A 2 22.91 10.95 17.58
N LYS A 3 22.55 10.46 16.38
CA LYS A 3 22.24 11.31 15.23
C LYS A 3 20.99 12.14 15.61
N LYS A 4 21.09 13.45 15.57
CA LYS A 4 19.96 14.33 15.86
C LYS A 4 18.88 14.08 14.82
N ILE A 5 17.74 13.54 15.25
CA ILE A 5 16.59 13.28 14.41
C ILE A 5 15.86 14.60 14.21
N ASN A 6 15.59 14.97 12.97
CA ASN A 6 14.78 16.14 12.68
C ASN A 6 13.31 15.78 12.83
N PRO A 7 12.50 16.55 13.57
CA PRO A 7 11.06 16.31 13.68
C PRO A 7 10.38 16.54 12.32
N ILE A 8 9.31 15.80 12.06
CA ILE A 8 8.49 15.97 10.86
C ILE A 8 7.80 17.34 10.88
N LYS A 9 7.89 18.06 9.77
CA LYS A 9 7.31 19.39 9.56
C LYS A 9 6.27 19.35 8.45
N PHE A 10 5.01 19.36 8.80
CA PHE A 10 3.92 19.53 7.85
C PHE A 10 3.82 21.00 7.42
N SER A 11 3.62 21.36 6.18
CA SER A 11 3.42 20.61 4.93
C SER A 11 4.73 20.35 4.18
N GLU A 12 5.89 20.63 4.82
CA GLU A 12 7.18 20.49 4.15
C GLU A 12 7.52 19.05 3.84
N ASP A 13 7.31 18.17 4.81
CA ASP A 13 7.67 16.76 4.74
C ASP A 13 6.56 15.87 4.13
N GLU A 14 5.57 16.44 3.46
CA GLU A 14 4.65 15.70 2.59
C GLU A 14 5.21 15.51 1.18
N SER A 15 6.20 16.33 0.80
CA SER A 15 6.90 16.29 -0.48
C SER A 15 8.03 15.25 -0.47
N ALA A 16 8.70 15.08 -1.63
CA ALA A 16 9.79 14.12 -1.78
C ALA A 16 11.08 14.56 -1.05
N HIS A 17 11.72 13.60 -0.40
CA HIS A 17 12.97 13.75 0.34
C HIS A 17 14.18 13.24 -0.45
N ASP A 18 15.38 13.66 -0.06
CA ASP A 18 16.63 13.06 -0.53
C ASP A 18 16.93 11.76 0.24
N SER A 19 16.07 10.77 0.04
CA SER A 19 16.10 9.45 0.68
C SER A 19 16.46 8.35 -0.31
N ILE A 20 16.91 7.20 0.21
CA ILE A 20 17.18 6.01 -0.61
C ILE A 20 15.86 5.40 -1.10
N ILE A 21 14.87 5.32 -0.22
CA ILE A 21 13.54 4.84 -0.55
C ILE A 21 12.47 5.71 0.12
N GLU A 22 11.34 5.87 -0.56
CA GLU A 22 10.23 6.68 -0.09
C GLU A 22 8.95 6.21 -0.76
N TRP A 23 7.81 6.29 -0.04
CA TRP A 23 6.51 5.96 -0.60
C TRP A 23 5.39 6.80 -0.03
N TRP A 24 4.41 7.09 -0.89
CA TRP A 24 3.09 7.63 -0.56
C TRP A 24 2.10 6.50 -0.79
N TYR A 25 1.60 5.94 0.28
CA TYR A 25 0.73 4.78 0.29
C TYR A 25 -0.65 5.14 0.79
N PHE A 26 -1.67 4.64 0.11
CA PHE A 26 -3.06 4.77 0.51
C PHE A 26 -3.74 3.41 0.44
N ASN A 27 -4.60 3.14 1.41
CA ASN A 27 -5.55 2.04 1.35
C ASN A 27 -6.92 2.47 1.85
N GLY A 28 -7.98 1.73 1.51
CA GLY A 28 -9.30 2.06 2.02
C GLY A 28 -10.36 1.01 1.75
N ASN A 29 -11.39 1.09 2.57
CA ASN A 29 -12.60 0.28 2.48
C ASN A 29 -13.77 1.17 2.07
N LEU A 30 -14.42 0.82 0.96
CA LEU A 30 -15.45 1.61 0.27
C LEU A 30 -16.76 0.83 0.16
N ARG A 31 -17.87 1.59 0.05
CA ARG A 31 -19.21 1.05 -0.24
C ARG A 31 -19.88 1.91 -1.29
N ASP A 32 -20.67 1.29 -2.17
CA ASP A 32 -21.61 1.98 -3.03
C ASP A 32 -22.96 2.21 -2.33
N GLU A 33 -23.90 2.89 -3.01
CA GLU A 33 -25.24 3.19 -2.51
C GLU A 33 -26.08 1.92 -2.27
N GLU A 34 -25.76 0.81 -2.94
CA GLU A 34 -26.40 -0.50 -2.74
C GLU A 34 -25.80 -1.29 -1.58
N GLY A 35 -24.76 -0.76 -0.91
CA GLY A 35 -24.03 -1.43 0.17
C GLY A 35 -23.01 -2.47 -0.29
N ASN A 36 -22.75 -2.60 -1.60
CA ASN A 36 -21.66 -3.46 -2.07
C ASN A 36 -20.32 -2.92 -1.60
N ARG A 37 -19.43 -3.83 -1.19
CA ARG A 37 -18.14 -3.49 -0.59
C ARG A 37 -17.02 -3.59 -1.61
N TYR A 38 -16.16 -2.58 -1.59
CA TYR A 38 -14.93 -2.49 -2.37
C TYR A 38 -13.77 -2.14 -1.45
N SER A 39 -12.56 -2.33 -1.93
CA SER A 39 -11.36 -1.82 -1.28
C SER A 39 -10.34 -1.42 -2.32
N PHE A 40 -9.44 -0.54 -1.94
CA PHE A 40 -8.33 -0.13 -2.80
C PHE A 40 -7.02 -0.03 -2.03
N MET A 41 -5.94 -0.18 -2.76
CA MET A 41 -4.60 0.24 -2.38
C MET A 41 -4.01 1.03 -3.55
N ASN A 42 -3.22 2.06 -3.24
CA ASN A 42 -2.53 2.89 -4.21
C ASN A 42 -1.21 3.35 -3.58
N CYS A 43 -0.10 3.04 -4.24
CA CYS A 43 1.21 3.39 -3.74
C CYS A 43 2.13 3.87 -4.85
N LEU A 44 2.67 5.07 -4.69
CA LEU A 44 3.78 5.56 -5.48
C LEU A 44 5.06 5.40 -4.67
N PHE A 45 6.04 4.74 -5.24
CA PHE A 45 7.35 4.53 -4.67
C PHE A 45 8.39 5.39 -5.39
N LYS A 46 9.36 5.86 -4.63
CA LYS A 46 10.59 6.50 -5.12
C LYS A 46 11.80 5.72 -4.60
N ALA A 47 12.78 5.51 -5.46
CA ALA A 47 14.05 4.89 -5.07
C ALA A 47 15.25 5.61 -5.72
N ASP A 48 16.32 5.80 -4.98
CA ASP A 48 17.61 6.29 -5.49
C ASP A 48 18.33 5.14 -6.22
N VAL A 49 18.40 5.20 -7.55
CA VAL A 49 18.93 4.11 -8.39
C VAL A 49 20.40 3.83 -8.15
N LYS A 50 21.17 4.78 -7.65
CA LYS A 50 22.60 4.64 -7.37
C LYS A 50 22.82 3.92 -6.04
N LYS A 51 21.94 4.14 -5.07
CA LYS A 51 22.04 3.59 -3.71
C LYS A 51 21.36 2.23 -3.58
N VAL A 52 20.24 1.98 -4.24
CA VAL A 52 19.56 0.66 -4.21
C VAL A 52 20.24 -0.39 -5.11
N LYS A 53 21.24 -0.01 -5.89
CA LYS A 53 22.04 -0.92 -6.76
C LYS A 53 21.18 -1.77 -7.70
N ILE A 54 20.18 -1.15 -8.32
CA ILE A 54 19.37 -1.83 -9.35
C ILE A 54 20.27 -2.07 -10.58
N PRO A 55 20.45 -3.32 -11.02
CA PRO A 55 21.28 -3.63 -12.19
C PRO A 55 20.86 -2.78 -13.40
N PHE A 56 21.84 -2.31 -14.18
CA PHE A 56 21.69 -1.44 -15.36
C PHE A 56 21.19 -0.01 -15.06
N LEU A 57 20.34 0.23 -14.04
CA LEU A 57 19.82 1.55 -13.71
C LEU A 57 20.83 2.42 -12.95
N SER A 58 21.80 1.85 -12.24
CA SER A 58 22.85 2.60 -11.54
C SER A 58 23.70 3.48 -12.45
N ARG A 59 23.73 3.21 -13.77
CA ARG A 59 24.41 4.01 -14.81
C ARG A 59 23.48 5.04 -15.48
N ALA A 60 22.22 5.08 -15.09
CA ALA A 60 21.26 6.01 -15.68
C ALA A 60 21.61 7.48 -15.33
N PRO A 61 21.30 8.43 -16.20
CA PRO A 61 21.58 9.87 -15.98
C PRO A 61 20.68 10.50 -14.92
N PHE A 62 19.69 9.78 -14.41
CA PHE A 62 18.76 10.25 -13.37
C PHE A 62 19.09 9.60 -12.00
N LYS A 63 18.76 10.32 -10.93
CA LYS A 63 18.99 9.91 -9.55
C LYS A 63 17.87 8.98 -9.06
N ASN A 64 16.62 9.37 -9.30
CA ASN A 64 15.44 8.70 -8.77
C ASN A 64 14.69 7.95 -9.86
N ILE A 65 14.20 6.76 -9.51
CA ILE A 65 13.18 6.03 -10.24
C ILE A 65 11.89 6.06 -9.42
N TYR A 66 10.77 6.15 -10.12
CA TYR A 66 9.45 6.01 -9.54
C TYR A 66 8.78 4.77 -10.10
N PHE A 67 8.05 4.05 -9.28
CA PHE A 67 7.21 2.93 -9.69
C PHE A 67 5.88 2.96 -8.94
N PHE A 68 4.87 2.32 -9.49
CA PHE A 68 3.52 2.51 -9.02
C PHE A 68 2.77 1.18 -8.94
N HIS A 69 2.13 0.96 -7.80
CA HIS A 69 1.23 -0.17 -7.61
C HIS A 69 -0.14 0.33 -7.17
N SER A 70 -1.20 -0.24 -7.75
CA SER A 70 -2.56 0.01 -7.34
C SER A 70 -3.38 -1.28 -7.43
N ILE A 71 -4.29 -1.44 -6.49
CA ILE A 71 -5.27 -2.53 -6.46
C ILE A 71 -6.65 -1.92 -6.25
N LEU A 72 -7.61 -2.29 -7.08
CA LEU A 72 -9.02 -2.14 -6.78
C LEU A 72 -9.62 -3.54 -6.59
N SER A 73 -10.39 -3.76 -5.53
CA SER A 73 -10.98 -5.06 -5.20
C SER A 73 -12.50 -4.98 -5.06
N ASP A 74 -13.21 -5.92 -5.70
CA ASP A 74 -14.64 -6.16 -5.54
C ASP A 74 -14.80 -7.31 -4.53
N ILE A 75 -15.21 -6.99 -3.30
CA ILE A 75 -15.26 -7.94 -2.19
C ILE A 75 -16.32 -9.01 -2.44
N LYS A 76 -17.48 -8.64 -2.98
CA LYS A 76 -18.58 -9.57 -3.27
C LYS A 76 -18.18 -10.59 -4.33
N LYS A 77 -17.51 -10.13 -5.39
CA LYS A 77 -17.06 -11.00 -6.48
C LYS A 77 -15.73 -11.70 -6.19
N LYS A 78 -15.05 -11.34 -5.08
CA LYS A 78 -13.70 -11.82 -4.73
C LYS A 78 -12.70 -11.67 -5.88
N LYS A 79 -12.77 -10.52 -6.55
CA LYS A 79 -11.89 -10.15 -7.67
C LYS A 79 -11.06 -8.93 -7.31
N PHE A 80 -9.81 -8.92 -7.77
CA PHE A 80 -8.96 -7.76 -7.68
C PHE A 80 -8.46 -7.35 -9.07
N TYR A 81 -8.18 -6.07 -9.23
CA TYR A 81 -7.78 -5.44 -10.48
C TYR A 81 -6.46 -4.69 -10.23
N PRO A 82 -5.32 -5.40 -10.32
CA PRO A 82 -4.02 -4.80 -10.03
C PRO A 82 -3.52 -3.98 -11.22
N VAL A 83 -2.82 -2.90 -10.90
CA VAL A 83 -1.99 -2.12 -11.80
C VAL A 83 -0.58 -2.12 -11.22
N VAL A 84 0.40 -2.57 -11.99
CA VAL A 84 1.81 -2.62 -11.58
C VAL A 84 2.64 -2.00 -12.68
N ASP A 85 3.19 -0.81 -12.41
CA ASP A 85 4.10 -0.12 -13.30
C ASP A 85 5.52 -0.17 -12.74
N TYR A 86 6.42 -0.74 -13.51
CA TYR A 86 7.84 -0.86 -13.15
C TYR A 86 8.58 0.47 -13.21
N ILE A 87 8.07 1.41 -14.00
CA ILE A 87 8.60 2.76 -14.12
C ILE A 87 7.40 3.69 -14.28
N SER A 88 7.37 4.74 -13.47
CA SER A 88 6.47 5.89 -13.65
C SER A 88 7.28 7.14 -13.97
N VAL A 89 6.84 7.89 -14.94
CA VAL A 89 7.42 9.20 -15.28
C VAL A 89 6.65 10.26 -14.51
N VAL A 90 7.33 10.90 -13.57
CA VAL A 90 6.78 11.97 -12.74
C VAL A 90 6.99 13.32 -13.44
N SER A 91 5.96 14.15 -13.48
CA SER A 91 6.02 15.45 -14.13
C SER A 91 6.96 16.43 -13.39
N ARG A 92 7.52 17.40 -14.13
CA ARG A 92 8.41 18.43 -13.57
C ARG A 92 7.72 19.34 -12.55
N ASP A 93 6.39 19.37 -12.54
CA ASP A 93 5.59 20.18 -11.62
C ASP A 93 5.30 19.47 -10.31
N SER A 94 5.60 18.17 -10.22
CA SER A 94 5.40 17.40 -9.01
C SER A 94 6.35 17.85 -7.88
N PHE A 95 5.90 17.64 -6.64
CA PHE A 95 6.63 17.97 -5.42
C PHE A 95 6.94 19.46 -5.20
N LYS A 96 6.23 20.34 -5.88
CA LYS A 96 6.32 21.79 -5.60
C LYS A 96 5.47 22.12 -4.38
N LYS A 97 6.05 22.93 -3.49
CA LYS A 97 5.37 23.46 -2.31
C LYS A 97 4.37 24.59 -2.70
N PRO A 98 3.39 24.93 -1.86
CA PRO A 98 3.31 24.54 -0.43
C PRO A 98 2.56 23.24 -0.16
N LEU A 99 1.70 22.74 -1.06
CA LEU A 99 0.94 21.52 -0.89
C LEU A 99 1.49 20.40 -1.76
N LEU A 100 1.32 19.17 -1.34
CA LEU A 100 1.74 18.01 -2.11
C LEU A 100 1.00 17.95 -3.44
N PHE A 101 1.75 17.83 -4.51
CA PHE A 101 1.23 17.54 -5.84
C PHE A 101 2.15 16.56 -6.55
N ILE A 102 1.59 15.45 -7.00
CA ILE A 102 2.29 14.45 -7.80
C ILE A 102 1.44 14.16 -9.03
N ASN A 103 2.03 14.31 -10.20
CA ASN A 103 1.44 13.89 -11.47
C ASN A 103 2.40 12.94 -12.16
N HIS A 104 1.92 11.74 -12.49
CA HIS A 104 2.75 10.72 -13.10
C HIS A 104 1.98 9.89 -14.13
N THR A 105 2.74 9.25 -15.02
CA THR A 105 2.18 8.39 -16.08
C THR A 105 3.07 7.17 -16.31
N SER A 106 2.49 6.09 -16.81
CA SER A 106 3.25 4.94 -17.27
C SER A 106 3.87 5.23 -18.64
N PRO A 107 5.19 5.06 -18.82
CA PRO A 107 5.83 5.18 -20.13
C PRO A 107 5.57 3.97 -21.02
N ILE A 108 5.09 2.86 -20.48
CA ILE A 108 4.86 1.61 -21.22
C ILE A 108 3.48 1.65 -21.86
N LEU A 109 3.43 2.04 -23.11
CA LEU A 109 2.25 2.25 -23.93
C LEU A 109 1.53 0.96 -24.32
N VAL A 110 0.80 0.35 -23.42
CA VAL A 110 -0.16 -0.69 -23.81
C VAL A 110 -1.58 -0.15 -23.97
N LYS A 111 -1.93 1.01 -23.39
CA LYS A 111 -3.30 1.54 -23.38
C LYS A 111 -3.44 3.08 -23.48
N GLY A 112 -2.42 3.81 -23.91
CA GLY A 112 -2.44 5.27 -23.92
C GLY A 112 -1.90 5.85 -22.61
N TYR A 113 -1.51 7.12 -22.65
CA TYR A 113 -1.05 7.85 -21.47
C TYR A 113 -2.25 8.08 -20.54
N LEU A 114 -2.26 7.41 -19.39
CA LEU A 114 -3.19 7.71 -18.31
C LEU A 114 -2.45 8.59 -17.32
N ASN A 115 -2.87 9.82 -17.15
CA ASN A 115 -2.35 10.69 -16.12
C ASN A 115 -2.92 10.24 -14.78
N ARG A 116 -2.04 9.99 -13.83
CA ARG A 116 -2.37 9.71 -12.44
C ARG A 116 -1.94 10.89 -11.60
N SER A 117 -2.71 11.22 -10.61
CA SER A 117 -2.39 12.34 -9.73
C SER A 117 -2.72 12.02 -8.28
N LEU A 118 -1.87 12.54 -7.40
CA LEU A 118 -2.15 12.75 -6.00
C LEU A 118 -1.99 14.24 -5.74
N GLU A 119 -3.03 14.89 -5.28
CA GLU A 119 -3.07 16.31 -5.04
C GLU A 119 -3.60 16.58 -3.63
N GLU A 120 -2.85 17.27 -2.80
CA GLU A 120 -3.32 17.83 -1.56
C GLU A 120 -4.05 19.14 -1.89
N THR A 121 -5.38 19.14 -1.79
CA THR A 121 -6.25 20.28 -2.11
C THR A 121 -6.31 21.29 -0.97
N GLU A 122 -6.25 20.80 0.24
CA GLU A 122 -6.14 21.53 1.50
C GLU A 122 -5.32 20.68 2.46
N LYS A 123 -4.80 21.23 3.55
CA LYS A 123 -3.98 20.51 4.51
C LYS A 123 -4.64 19.20 4.96
N PHE A 124 -3.99 18.07 4.66
CA PHE A 124 -4.46 16.69 4.92
C PHE A 124 -5.78 16.33 4.20
N SER A 125 -6.06 17.00 3.09
CA SER A 125 -7.17 16.70 2.19
C SER A 125 -6.64 16.42 0.80
N TYR A 126 -6.95 15.25 0.26
CA TYR A 126 -6.32 14.76 -0.97
C TYR A 126 -7.36 14.42 -2.03
N ARG A 127 -6.99 14.64 -3.28
CA ARG A 127 -7.60 14.00 -4.43
C ARG A 127 -6.62 13.01 -5.05
N LEU A 128 -7.01 11.75 -5.09
CA LEU A 128 -6.24 10.67 -5.69
C LEU A 128 -6.95 10.20 -6.95
N LYS A 129 -6.20 10.15 -8.06
CA LYS A 129 -6.70 9.70 -9.34
C LYS A 129 -5.74 8.73 -10.00
N ASP A 130 -6.27 7.57 -10.41
CA ASP A 130 -5.55 6.57 -11.21
C ASP A 130 -6.45 5.93 -12.27
N ASP A 131 -6.03 4.78 -12.82
CA ASP A 131 -6.75 4.05 -13.88
C ASP A 131 -8.16 3.64 -13.47
N ASN A 132 -8.38 3.39 -12.17
CA ASN A 132 -9.59 2.82 -11.62
C ASN A 132 -10.21 3.65 -10.49
N LEU A 133 -9.53 4.69 -10.01
CA LEU A 133 -9.92 5.49 -8.86
C LEU A 133 -9.98 6.98 -9.21
N ASP A 134 -10.99 7.69 -8.70
CA ASP A 134 -11.05 9.15 -8.59
C ASP A 134 -11.70 9.46 -7.24
N LEU A 135 -10.87 9.65 -6.21
CA LEU A 135 -11.27 9.72 -4.82
C LEU A 135 -10.85 11.04 -4.19
N LYS A 136 -11.75 11.63 -3.40
CA LYS A 136 -11.45 12.70 -2.44
C LYS A 136 -11.37 12.11 -1.05
N MET A 137 -10.37 12.51 -0.30
CA MET A 137 -10.06 11.99 1.02
C MET A 137 -9.74 13.16 1.96
N VAL A 138 -10.40 13.22 3.10
CA VAL A 138 -10.21 14.28 4.09
C VAL A 138 -9.89 13.65 5.43
N SER A 139 -8.75 14.01 6.00
CA SER A 139 -8.37 13.51 7.33
C SER A 139 -9.31 14.05 8.40
N THR A 140 -9.80 13.16 9.23
CA THR A 140 -10.68 13.50 10.35
C THR A 140 -9.94 13.60 11.67
N LYS A 141 -8.65 13.25 11.68
CA LYS A 141 -7.75 13.29 12.84
C LYS A 141 -6.41 13.90 12.46
N ARG A 142 -5.67 14.37 13.44
CA ARG A 142 -4.28 14.82 13.24
C ARG A 142 -3.39 13.64 12.80
N PRO A 143 -2.29 13.89 12.08
CA PRO A 143 -1.35 12.84 11.73
C PRO A 143 -0.86 12.07 12.94
N LEU A 144 -0.80 10.76 12.82
CA LEU A 144 -0.09 9.87 13.74
C LEU A 144 1.41 9.95 13.39
N LEU A 145 2.22 10.33 14.35
CA LEU A 145 3.66 10.25 14.26
C LEU A 145 4.09 8.86 14.74
N GLU A 146 4.43 7.98 13.82
CA GLU A 146 4.76 6.58 14.14
C GLU A 146 5.95 6.49 15.09
N GLY A 147 5.87 5.60 16.07
CA GLY A 147 6.85 5.52 17.15
C GLY A 147 6.80 6.70 18.14
N GLY A 148 5.74 7.52 18.09
CA GLY A 148 5.51 8.65 18.97
C GLY A 148 6.07 9.99 18.48
N GLU A 149 7.16 9.98 17.69
CA GLU A 149 7.86 11.18 17.23
C GLU A 149 7.98 11.25 15.69
N GLY A 150 7.41 10.29 14.95
CA GLY A 150 7.50 10.21 13.50
C GLY A 150 8.87 9.72 13.01
N HIS A 151 9.66 9.16 13.91
CA HIS A 151 10.90 8.46 13.59
C HIS A 151 10.88 7.09 14.27
N ILE A 152 10.97 6.06 13.46
CA ILE A 152 11.05 4.68 13.92
C ILE A 152 12.43 4.11 13.67
N GLU A 153 12.81 3.15 14.50
CA GLU A 153 14.02 2.35 14.30
C GLU A 153 13.63 0.87 14.21
N VAL A 154 13.89 0.25 13.05
CA VAL A 154 13.62 -1.15 12.80
C VAL A 154 14.90 -1.89 12.47
N CYS A 155 15.24 -2.90 13.28
CA CYS A 155 16.49 -3.67 13.15
C CYS A 155 17.73 -2.78 13.01
N GLY A 156 17.83 -1.72 13.86
CA GLY A 156 18.96 -0.76 13.88
C GLY A 156 19.00 0.20 12.70
N ARG A 157 17.89 0.36 11.94
CA ARG A 157 17.79 1.26 10.78
C ARG A 157 16.65 2.26 10.97
N GLY A 158 17.00 3.54 10.88
CA GLY A 158 16.07 4.64 11.10
C GLY A 158 15.25 4.99 9.85
N SER A 159 14.00 5.38 10.07
CA SER A 159 13.09 5.84 9.05
C SER A 159 12.16 6.91 9.62
N HIS A 160 11.83 7.92 8.83
CA HIS A 160 10.74 8.83 9.15
C HIS A 160 9.44 8.22 8.66
N TYR A 161 8.38 8.34 9.47
CA TYR A 161 7.12 7.70 9.17
C TYR A 161 5.94 8.40 9.89
N TYR A 162 4.94 8.79 9.13
CA TYR A 162 3.67 9.24 9.68
C TYR A 162 2.49 8.65 8.92
N SER A 163 1.34 8.59 9.59
CA SER A 163 0.11 8.07 9.02
C SER A 163 -1.06 9.05 9.22
N LEU A 164 -1.97 9.09 8.25
CA LEU A 164 -3.31 9.64 8.41
C LEU A 164 -4.27 8.47 8.56
N THR A 165 -4.63 8.16 9.80
CA THR A 165 -5.27 6.90 10.16
C THR A 165 -6.77 6.85 9.85
N ASN A 166 -7.40 8.01 9.57
CA ASN A 166 -8.83 8.08 9.29
C ASN A 166 -9.13 9.20 8.30
N LEU A 167 -9.19 8.83 7.03
CA LEU A 167 -9.57 9.72 5.93
C LEU A 167 -11.02 9.40 5.52
N LYS A 168 -11.94 10.35 5.72
CA LYS A 168 -13.28 10.27 5.11
C LYS A 168 -13.11 10.33 3.60
N THR A 169 -13.64 9.34 2.91
CA THR A 169 -13.41 9.13 1.48
C THR A 169 -14.71 9.10 0.71
N GLU A 170 -14.75 9.79 -0.41
CA GLU A 170 -15.84 9.76 -1.38
C GLU A 170 -15.30 9.89 -2.80
N GLY A 171 -16.05 9.41 -3.79
CA GLY A 171 -15.67 9.55 -5.18
C GLY A 171 -16.21 8.45 -6.06
N GLU A 172 -15.42 8.05 -7.05
CA GLU A 172 -15.82 7.08 -8.06
C GLU A 172 -14.73 6.01 -8.24
N ILE A 173 -15.18 4.77 -8.46
CA ILE A 173 -14.32 3.66 -8.88
C ILE A 173 -14.77 3.15 -10.23
N LYS A 174 -13.82 2.62 -11.03
CA LYS A 174 -14.07 2.10 -12.36
C LYS A 174 -13.74 0.63 -12.45
N ILE A 175 -14.75 -0.19 -12.77
CA ILE A 175 -14.58 -1.63 -13.02
C ILE A 175 -15.02 -1.94 -14.45
N GLY A 176 -14.07 -2.17 -15.34
CA GLY A 176 -14.33 -2.28 -16.78
C GLY A 176 -14.83 -0.94 -17.34
N ASN A 177 -16.07 -0.92 -17.85
CA ASN A 177 -16.72 0.31 -18.34
C ASN A 177 -17.71 0.91 -17.33
N LYS A 178 -17.90 0.29 -16.18
CA LYS A 178 -18.83 0.76 -15.14
C LYS A 178 -18.12 1.72 -14.21
N ILE A 179 -18.69 2.92 -14.03
CA ILE A 179 -18.33 3.89 -13.00
C ILE A 179 -19.31 3.70 -11.84
N ILE A 180 -18.80 3.65 -10.63
CA ILE A 180 -19.56 3.38 -9.40
C ILE A 180 -19.20 4.46 -8.39
N LYS A 181 -20.17 5.20 -7.91
CA LYS A 181 -20.01 6.13 -6.79
C LYS A 181 -19.82 5.38 -5.50
N VAL A 182 -18.88 5.82 -4.71
CA VAL A 182 -18.51 5.17 -3.46
C VAL A 182 -18.23 6.16 -2.35
N THR A 183 -18.43 5.70 -1.12
CA THR A 183 -18.00 6.38 0.10
C THR A 183 -17.31 5.39 1.03
N GLY A 184 -16.50 5.88 1.97
CA GLY A 184 -15.84 4.99 2.93
C GLY A 184 -14.81 5.68 3.79
N LYS A 185 -13.87 4.87 4.28
CA LYS A 185 -12.72 5.32 5.06
C LYS A 185 -11.43 4.82 4.44
N SER A 186 -10.42 5.66 4.49
CA SER A 186 -9.08 5.36 3.99
C SER A 186 -8.01 5.62 5.05
N TRP A 187 -6.85 5.13 4.77
CA TRP A 187 -5.61 5.29 5.51
C TRP A 187 -4.53 5.79 4.55
N MET A 188 -3.61 6.60 5.02
CA MET A 188 -2.44 7.05 4.27
C MET A 188 -1.20 6.88 5.12
N ASP A 189 -0.13 6.38 4.49
CA ASP A 189 1.22 6.33 5.04
C ASP A 189 2.19 7.11 4.14
N HIS A 190 3.05 7.88 4.77
CA HIS A 190 4.21 8.44 4.12
C HIS A 190 5.46 8.09 4.94
N GLN A 191 6.38 7.40 4.28
CA GLN A 191 7.60 6.95 4.92
C GLN A 191 8.80 7.15 3.99
N TRP A 192 9.93 7.59 4.57
CA TRP A 192 11.19 7.74 3.84
C TRP A 192 12.37 7.33 4.70
N ALA A 193 13.36 6.73 4.05
CA ALA A 193 14.51 6.15 4.72
C ALA A 193 15.80 6.20 3.89
N ASP A 194 16.93 6.30 4.58
CA ASP A 194 18.27 6.19 3.99
C ASP A 194 18.82 4.76 4.02
N VAL A 195 17.91 3.78 3.87
CA VAL A 195 18.22 2.34 3.87
C VAL A 195 17.42 1.62 2.80
N SER A 196 17.85 0.43 2.41
CA SER A 196 17.11 -0.44 1.49
C SER A 196 16.48 -1.59 2.27
N TYR A 197 15.22 -1.87 1.95
CA TYR A 197 14.41 -2.96 2.54
C TYR A 197 14.27 -4.19 1.64
N SER A 198 15.05 -4.30 0.57
CA SER A 198 14.85 -5.28 -0.52
C SER A 198 14.96 -6.75 -0.13
N LYS A 199 15.48 -7.05 1.06
CA LYS A 199 15.64 -8.42 1.57
C LYS A 199 14.89 -8.65 2.89
N ASP A 200 14.10 -7.70 3.28
CA ASP A 200 13.45 -7.70 4.58
C ASP A 200 12.06 -8.34 4.48
N LYS A 201 11.60 -8.77 5.63
CA LYS A 201 10.27 -9.34 5.80
C LYS A 201 9.48 -8.49 6.78
N TRP A 202 8.22 -8.20 6.43
CA TRP A 202 7.30 -7.59 7.40
C TRP A 202 5.88 -8.09 7.23
N SER A 203 5.14 -7.96 8.31
CA SER A 203 3.70 -8.16 8.40
C SER A 203 3.13 -6.88 9.00
N TRP A 204 2.49 -6.07 8.17
CA TRP A 204 1.94 -4.77 8.53
C TRP A 204 0.42 -4.79 8.49
N PHE A 205 -0.19 -4.03 9.39
CA PHE A 205 -1.64 -3.93 9.55
C PHE A 205 -2.05 -2.50 9.84
N SER A 206 -2.97 -1.94 9.06
CA SER A 206 -3.79 -0.79 9.44
C SER A 206 -5.16 -1.27 9.85
N ILE A 207 -5.66 -0.82 10.99
CA ILE A 207 -6.94 -1.24 11.56
C ILE A 207 -7.76 0.00 11.91
N GLN A 208 -9.00 0.03 11.47
CA GLN A 208 -9.99 1.06 11.75
C GLN A 208 -11.21 0.41 12.39
N LEU A 209 -11.42 0.63 13.67
CA LEU A 209 -12.54 0.07 14.42
C LEU A 209 -13.78 0.97 14.35
N ASP A 210 -14.95 0.38 14.44
CA ASP A 210 -16.24 1.11 14.45
C ASP A 210 -16.39 2.00 15.68
N SER A 211 -15.63 1.73 16.75
CA SER A 211 -15.51 2.58 17.93
C SER A 211 -14.76 3.91 17.69
N GLY A 212 -14.17 4.10 16.50
CA GLY A 212 -13.33 5.25 16.17
C GLY A 212 -11.90 5.14 16.71
N VAL A 213 -11.46 3.95 17.08
CA VAL A 213 -10.07 3.65 17.43
C VAL A 213 -9.38 3.11 16.19
N GLU A 214 -8.16 3.59 15.90
CA GLU A 214 -7.29 3.04 14.86
C GLU A 214 -6.00 2.51 15.48
N LEU A 215 -5.46 1.44 14.84
CA LEU A 215 -4.18 0.85 15.22
C LEU A 215 -3.31 0.61 13.98
N MET A 216 -2.03 0.95 14.09
CA MET A 216 -0.97 0.44 13.26
C MET A 216 -0.24 -0.67 14.02
N CYS A 217 0.02 -1.80 13.37
CA CYS A 217 0.79 -2.91 13.95
C CYS A 217 1.74 -3.48 12.89
N CYS A 218 3.01 -3.65 13.23
CA CYS A 218 3.99 -4.20 12.31
C CYS A 218 5.01 -5.09 13.04
N GLU A 219 5.22 -6.30 12.53
CA GLU A 219 6.42 -7.10 12.78
C GLU A 219 7.35 -6.95 11.59
N TYR A 220 8.58 -6.57 11.86
CA TYR A 220 9.63 -6.37 10.88
C TYR A 220 10.81 -7.28 11.17
N SER A 221 11.46 -7.85 10.14
CA SER A 221 12.65 -8.70 10.29
C SER A 221 13.62 -8.48 9.12
N ASP A 222 14.90 -8.34 9.46
CA ASP A 222 16.00 -8.32 8.50
C ASP A 222 16.65 -9.72 8.31
N GLY A 223 16.02 -10.76 8.86
CA GLY A 223 16.51 -12.12 8.87
C GLY A 223 17.46 -12.45 10.03
N LYS A 224 17.95 -11.46 10.78
CA LYS A 224 18.83 -11.62 11.95
C LYS A 224 18.13 -11.19 13.24
N SER A 225 17.36 -10.14 13.17
CA SER A 225 16.63 -9.56 14.29
C SER A 225 15.17 -9.28 13.91
N LYS A 226 14.37 -9.01 14.93
CA LYS A 226 12.97 -8.57 14.75
C LYS A 226 12.73 -7.29 15.51
N SER A 227 11.91 -6.42 14.93
CA SER A 227 11.37 -5.23 15.56
C SER A 227 9.85 -5.25 15.48
N TYR A 228 9.21 -4.72 16.49
CA TYR A 228 7.76 -4.62 16.59
C TYR A 228 7.38 -3.17 16.77
N LEU A 229 6.43 -2.71 15.97
CA LEU A 229 5.86 -1.37 16.04
C LEU A 229 4.36 -1.51 16.28
N SER A 230 3.83 -0.70 17.17
CA SER A 230 2.39 -0.58 17.33
C SER A 230 2.03 0.78 17.88
N ASP A 231 1.14 1.45 17.20
CA ASP A 231 0.64 2.77 17.56
C ASP A 231 -0.90 2.75 17.56
N ILE A 232 -1.50 3.46 18.51
CA ILE A 232 -2.95 3.58 18.65
C ILE A 232 -3.37 5.04 18.57
N VAL A 233 -4.45 5.28 17.84
CA VAL A 233 -5.16 6.56 17.82
C VAL A 233 -6.54 6.32 18.39
N TYR A 234 -6.84 6.96 19.53
CA TYR A 234 -8.14 6.87 20.17
C TYR A 234 -9.21 7.69 19.44
N SER A 235 -10.48 7.44 19.76
CA SER A 235 -11.61 8.15 19.17
C SER A 235 -11.58 9.66 19.40
N ASP A 236 -10.96 10.11 20.50
CA ASP A 236 -10.76 11.52 20.84
C ASP A 236 -9.51 12.15 20.19
N GLY A 237 -8.77 11.38 19.36
CA GLY A 237 -7.56 11.83 18.68
C GLY A 237 -6.27 11.75 19.49
N ARG A 238 -6.31 11.27 20.75
CA ARG A 238 -5.08 10.96 21.49
C ARG A 238 -4.32 9.83 20.82
N GLN A 239 -3.01 9.87 20.89
CA GLN A 239 -2.10 8.91 20.25
C GLN A 239 -1.12 8.37 21.28
N GLU A 240 -0.76 7.09 21.11
CA GLU A 240 0.17 6.43 22.00
C GLU A 240 0.91 5.31 21.24
N SER A 241 2.24 5.25 21.41
CA SER A 241 3.04 4.12 20.96
C SER A 241 3.00 3.01 22.00
N LEU A 242 2.67 1.80 21.56
CA LEU A 242 2.44 0.66 22.45
C LEU A 242 3.62 -0.32 22.39
N LYS A 243 3.85 -1.03 23.49
CA LYS A 243 4.84 -2.10 23.58
C LYS A 243 4.17 -3.46 23.75
N GLY A 244 4.93 -4.52 23.54
CA GLY A 244 4.45 -5.88 23.78
C GLY A 244 3.47 -6.39 22.72
N LEU A 245 3.60 -5.92 21.46
CA LEU A 245 2.86 -6.45 20.32
C LEU A 245 3.18 -7.92 20.10
N GLU A 246 2.15 -8.75 20.02
CA GLU A 246 2.22 -10.14 19.58
C GLU A 246 1.37 -10.30 18.30
N LEU A 247 2.01 -10.70 17.20
CA LEU A 247 1.35 -11.06 15.93
C LEU A 247 1.42 -12.57 15.75
N ILE A 248 0.26 -13.24 15.81
CA ILE A 248 0.16 -14.70 15.79
C ILE A 248 -0.53 -15.12 14.50
N PRO A 249 0.19 -15.72 13.53
CA PRO A 249 -0.43 -16.18 12.29
C PRO A 249 -1.37 -17.35 12.56
N GLY A 250 -2.54 -17.28 11.95
CA GLY A 250 -3.51 -18.37 11.99
C GLY A 250 -3.21 -19.48 10.98
N LYS A 251 -4.02 -20.54 11.02
CA LYS A 251 -3.88 -21.72 10.14
C LYS A 251 -4.43 -21.51 8.72
N ASN A 252 -5.08 -20.38 8.42
CA ASN A 252 -5.61 -20.09 7.09
C ASN A 252 -4.49 -19.60 6.17
N ILE A 253 -3.79 -20.56 5.55
CA ILE A 253 -2.71 -20.28 4.61
C ILE A 253 -3.24 -20.31 3.18
N TRP A 254 -2.89 -19.31 2.40
CA TRP A 254 -3.10 -19.29 0.95
C TRP A 254 -1.75 -19.39 0.23
N GLU A 255 -1.67 -20.30 -0.73
CA GLU A 255 -0.50 -20.47 -1.58
C GLU A 255 -0.74 -19.83 -2.95
N SER A 256 0.16 -18.95 -3.36
CA SER A 256 0.13 -18.35 -4.70
C SER A 256 0.37 -19.42 -5.77
N LYS A 257 -0.49 -19.45 -6.77
CA LYS A 257 -0.30 -20.34 -7.93
C LYS A 257 0.93 -19.96 -8.76
N LYS A 258 1.30 -18.67 -8.76
CA LYS A 258 2.40 -18.13 -9.58
C LYS A 258 3.74 -18.26 -8.88
N THR A 259 3.84 -17.74 -7.67
CA THR A 259 5.12 -17.63 -6.95
C THR A 259 5.35 -18.77 -5.97
N LYS A 260 4.33 -19.60 -5.70
CA LYS A 260 4.34 -20.65 -4.66
C LYS A 260 4.53 -20.12 -3.24
N THR A 261 4.49 -18.81 -3.07
CA THR A 261 4.56 -18.17 -1.76
C THR A 261 3.35 -18.51 -0.93
N LYS A 262 3.59 -18.80 0.34
CA LYS A 262 2.56 -19.12 1.32
C LYS A 262 2.32 -17.94 2.24
N TYR A 263 1.10 -17.41 2.24
CA TYR A 263 0.70 -16.26 3.03
C TYR A 263 -0.32 -16.67 4.10
N PRO A 264 -0.10 -16.40 5.39
CA PRO A 264 -1.12 -16.54 6.42
C PRO A 264 -2.14 -15.42 6.28
N LEU A 265 -3.40 -15.77 5.98
CA LEU A 265 -4.45 -14.79 5.70
C LEU A 265 -5.40 -14.55 6.88
N ALA A 266 -5.06 -15.05 8.05
CA ALA A 266 -5.73 -14.75 9.31
C ALA A 266 -4.68 -14.60 10.41
N TRP A 267 -4.91 -13.68 11.34
CA TRP A 267 -3.98 -13.41 12.44
C TRP A 267 -4.73 -13.08 13.72
N GLU A 268 -4.06 -13.29 14.84
CA GLU A 268 -4.44 -12.74 16.13
C GLU A 268 -3.42 -11.68 16.52
N ILE A 269 -3.90 -10.49 16.84
CA ILE A 269 -3.10 -9.32 17.25
C ILE A 269 -3.36 -9.09 18.72
N LYS A 270 -2.31 -9.14 19.55
CA LYS A 270 -2.40 -8.94 21.00
C LYS A 270 -1.50 -7.83 21.47
N LEU A 271 -2.05 -7.00 22.36
CA LEU A 271 -1.35 -5.96 23.12
C LEU A 271 -1.82 -6.05 24.56
N LYS A 272 -1.10 -6.80 25.39
CA LYS A 272 -1.54 -7.20 26.75
C LYS A 272 -1.74 -6.01 27.66
N GLU A 273 -0.84 -5.02 27.62
CA GLU A 273 -0.93 -3.82 28.47
C GLU A 273 -2.23 -3.03 28.27
N LYS A 274 -2.77 -3.04 27.06
CA LYS A 274 -4.04 -2.40 26.71
C LYS A 274 -5.22 -3.36 26.68
N LYS A 275 -5.02 -4.61 27.07
CA LYS A 275 -6.03 -5.68 26.99
C LYS A 275 -6.69 -5.77 25.61
N ILE A 276 -5.87 -5.60 24.55
CA ILE A 276 -6.30 -5.71 23.17
C ILE A 276 -6.08 -7.14 22.68
N SER A 277 -7.12 -7.73 22.14
CA SER A 277 -7.07 -9.02 21.43
C SER A 277 -7.99 -8.95 20.21
N LEU A 278 -7.40 -8.86 19.03
CA LEU A 278 -8.11 -8.76 17.76
C LEU A 278 -7.83 -9.98 16.89
N LYS A 279 -8.86 -10.49 16.25
CA LYS A 279 -8.75 -11.46 15.16
C LYS A 279 -9.00 -10.75 13.86
N VAL A 280 -8.09 -10.93 12.90
CA VAL A 280 -8.18 -10.34 11.57
C VAL A 280 -8.17 -11.43 10.52
N SER A 281 -8.95 -11.26 9.46
CA SER A 281 -9.06 -12.23 8.37
C SER A 281 -9.18 -11.51 7.03
N ALA A 282 -8.42 -12.00 6.04
CA ALA A 282 -8.47 -11.46 4.68
C ALA A 282 -9.82 -11.73 4.02
N LEU A 283 -10.39 -10.69 3.40
CA LEU A 283 -11.66 -10.77 2.68
C LEU A 283 -11.51 -11.42 1.31
N ILE A 284 -10.35 -11.31 0.68
CA ILE A 284 -10.02 -11.89 -0.62
C ILE A 284 -8.67 -12.59 -0.51
N LYS A 285 -8.58 -13.84 -0.98
CA LYS A 285 -7.34 -14.61 -0.88
C LYS A 285 -6.28 -14.21 -1.89
N ASN A 286 -6.67 -14.05 -3.14
CA ASN A 286 -5.75 -13.74 -4.23
C ASN A 286 -5.58 -12.24 -4.38
N GLN A 287 -4.62 -11.67 -3.65
CA GLN A 287 -4.27 -10.25 -3.64
C GLN A 287 -2.74 -10.05 -3.77
N GLU A 288 -2.05 -11.02 -4.39
CA GLU A 288 -0.61 -10.92 -4.55
C GLU A 288 -0.22 -9.96 -5.66
N ILE A 289 0.68 -9.03 -5.34
CA ILE A 289 1.41 -8.20 -6.30
C ILE A 289 2.75 -8.87 -6.60
N ILE A 290 3.12 -8.88 -7.89
CA ILE A 290 4.40 -9.39 -8.37
C ILE A 290 5.09 -8.26 -9.13
N PHE A 291 6.25 -7.82 -8.61
CA PHE A 291 7.05 -6.74 -9.15
C PHE A 291 8.51 -7.20 -9.29
N GLY A 292 8.89 -7.62 -10.49
CA GLY A 292 10.19 -8.25 -10.72
C GLY A 292 10.36 -9.53 -9.88
N SER A 293 11.45 -9.59 -9.14
CA SER A 293 11.72 -10.67 -8.18
C SER A 293 11.10 -10.45 -6.81
N ILE A 294 10.33 -9.39 -6.63
CA ILE A 294 9.63 -9.07 -5.39
C ILE A 294 8.17 -9.46 -5.54
N ASN A 295 7.64 -10.15 -4.56
CA ASN A 295 6.22 -10.42 -4.46
C ASN A 295 5.75 -10.18 -3.04
N TYR A 296 4.54 -9.69 -2.90
CA TYR A 296 3.91 -9.45 -1.60
C TYR A 296 2.39 -9.56 -1.72
N TRP A 297 1.75 -9.82 -0.60
CA TRP A 297 0.31 -9.88 -0.49
C TRP A 297 -0.21 -8.60 0.16
N GLU A 298 -1.24 -8.00 -0.43
CA GLU A 298 -1.79 -6.71 0.00
C GLU A 298 -3.30 -6.72 -0.11
N GLY A 299 -4.03 -6.56 1.01
CA GLY A 299 -5.49 -6.63 0.89
C GLY A 299 -6.31 -6.33 2.13
N PRO A 300 -7.64 -6.19 1.92
CA PRO A 300 -8.59 -5.81 2.95
C PRO A 300 -8.86 -6.92 3.95
N LEU A 301 -9.08 -6.50 5.20
CA LEU A 301 -9.40 -7.35 6.33
C LEU A 301 -10.79 -7.06 6.90
N GLU A 302 -11.41 -8.07 7.47
CA GLU A 302 -12.38 -7.91 8.55
C GLU A 302 -11.68 -8.07 9.89
N VAL A 303 -12.13 -7.32 10.88
CA VAL A 303 -11.56 -7.27 12.21
C VAL A 303 -12.66 -7.47 13.25
N ALA A 304 -12.42 -8.35 14.22
CA ALA A 304 -13.28 -8.53 15.37
C ALA A 304 -12.45 -8.89 16.61
N GLY A 305 -12.87 -8.45 17.77
CA GLY A 305 -12.17 -8.77 19.01
C GLY A 305 -12.64 -8.04 20.22
N VAL A 306 -11.70 -7.79 21.14
CA VAL A 306 -11.97 -7.15 22.42
C VAL A 306 -10.88 -6.12 22.72
N ILE A 307 -11.29 -4.96 23.23
CA ILE A 307 -10.42 -3.94 23.82
C ILE A 307 -10.95 -3.64 25.21
N ASP A 308 -10.13 -3.84 26.24
CA ASP A 308 -10.48 -3.61 27.66
C ASP A 308 -11.86 -4.20 28.04
N GLY A 309 -12.08 -5.47 27.66
CA GLY A 309 -13.31 -6.21 27.92
C GLY A 309 -14.50 -5.88 27.00
N ARG A 310 -14.41 -4.88 26.14
CA ARG A 310 -15.48 -4.47 25.23
C ARG A 310 -15.30 -5.09 23.86
N LYS A 311 -16.37 -5.69 23.33
CA LYS A 311 -16.36 -6.21 21.95
C LYS A 311 -16.22 -5.08 20.95
N VAL A 312 -15.38 -5.27 19.95
CA VAL A 312 -15.13 -4.34 18.85
C VAL A 312 -15.15 -5.08 17.52
N VAL A 313 -15.57 -4.37 16.48
CA VAL A 313 -15.50 -4.82 15.08
C VAL A 313 -14.93 -3.69 14.24
N GLY A 314 -14.46 -4.01 13.05
CA GLY A 314 -13.90 -3.02 12.15
C GLY A 314 -13.42 -3.61 10.85
N ALA A 315 -12.67 -2.81 10.13
CA ALA A 315 -12.02 -3.16 8.88
C ALA A 315 -10.54 -2.76 8.93
N GLY A 316 -9.75 -3.25 8.00
CA GLY A 316 -8.34 -2.90 7.92
C GLY A 316 -7.72 -3.35 6.61
N PHE A 317 -6.41 -3.20 6.57
CA PHE A 317 -5.54 -3.75 5.53
C PHE A 317 -4.38 -4.51 6.15
N MET A 318 -3.88 -5.48 5.40
CA MET A 318 -2.69 -6.24 5.76
C MET A 318 -1.75 -6.25 4.56
N GLU A 319 -0.47 -6.05 4.84
CA GLU A 319 0.61 -6.21 3.88
C GLU A 319 1.59 -7.27 4.40
N LEU A 320 1.94 -8.23 3.55
CA LEU A 320 2.85 -9.34 3.85
C LEU A 320 3.98 -9.38 2.82
N VAL A 321 5.16 -8.89 3.18
CA VAL A 321 6.33 -8.80 2.32
C VAL A 321 7.43 -9.77 2.78
N GLY A 322 8.23 -10.28 1.84
CA GLY A 322 9.39 -11.12 2.14
C GLY A 322 9.05 -12.54 2.59
N TYR A 323 7.90 -13.07 2.18
CA TYR A 323 7.43 -14.41 2.54
C TYR A 323 8.00 -15.54 1.66
N ASN A 324 8.62 -15.20 0.54
CA ASN A 324 9.30 -16.17 -0.32
C ASN A 324 10.67 -15.63 -0.75
N SER A 325 11.74 -16.13 -0.14
CA SER A 325 13.12 -15.80 -0.50
C SER A 325 13.61 -16.51 -1.76
N ASP A 326 12.91 -17.56 -2.21
CA ASP A 326 13.32 -18.41 -3.33
C ASP A 326 12.77 -17.89 -4.67
N TYR A 327 11.78 -16.98 -4.64
CA TYR A 327 11.25 -16.36 -5.84
C TYR A 327 12.25 -15.36 -6.43
N GLY A 328 12.87 -15.75 -7.53
CA GLY A 328 13.96 -14.99 -8.16
C GLY A 328 13.61 -14.39 -9.52
N ASN A 329 14.60 -13.72 -10.14
CA ASN A 329 14.45 -13.10 -11.46
C ASN A 329 14.13 -14.11 -12.56
N ILE A 330 14.62 -15.36 -12.45
CA ILE A 330 14.35 -16.42 -13.44
C ILE A 330 12.86 -16.80 -13.39
N ASP A 331 12.31 -16.96 -12.19
CA ASP A 331 10.89 -17.30 -12.00
C ASP A 331 10.00 -16.17 -12.51
N TYR A 332 10.39 -14.91 -12.26
CA TYR A 332 9.71 -13.75 -12.78
C TYR A 332 9.71 -13.72 -14.30
N ILE A 333 10.87 -13.90 -14.95
CA ILE A 333 10.98 -13.93 -16.42
C ILE A 333 10.11 -15.04 -17.01
N LYS A 334 10.12 -16.23 -16.40
CA LYS A 334 9.27 -17.35 -16.81
C LYS A 334 7.79 -16.99 -16.75
N ASN A 335 7.33 -16.43 -15.63
CA ASN A 335 5.95 -16.01 -15.43
C ASN A 335 5.52 -14.92 -16.43
N GLU A 336 6.43 -13.96 -16.74
CA GLU A 336 6.15 -12.92 -17.73
C GLU A 336 6.08 -13.47 -19.15
N LEU A 337 6.95 -14.40 -19.52
CA LEU A 337 6.90 -15.08 -20.82
C LEU A 337 5.60 -15.88 -20.97
N GLU A 338 5.16 -16.60 -19.92
CA GLU A 338 3.87 -17.30 -19.91
C GLU A 338 2.69 -16.34 -20.07
N ARG A 339 2.74 -15.18 -19.39
CA ARG A 339 1.72 -14.13 -19.50
C ARG A 339 1.63 -13.56 -20.91
N VAL A 340 2.79 -13.26 -21.52
CA VAL A 340 2.90 -12.74 -22.89
C VAL A 340 2.42 -13.78 -23.89
N ALA A 341 2.86 -15.02 -23.77
CA ALA A 341 2.41 -16.14 -24.62
C ALA A 341 0.89 -16.35 -24.50
N GLY A 342 0.35 -16.36 -23.29
CA GLY A 342 -1.09 -16.42 -23.04
C GLY A 342 -1.88 -15.27 -23.67
N TYR A 343 -1.32 -14.06 -23.66
CA TYR A 343 -1.91 -12.89 -24.33
C TYR A 343 -1.94 -13.05 -25.84
N PHE A 344 -0.85 -13.56 -26.44
CA PHE A 344 -0.79 -13.81 -27.89
C PHE A 344 -1.69 -14.98 -28.31
N LEU A 345 -1.75 -16.06 -27.55
CA LEU A 345 -2.61 -17.22 -27.82
C LEU A 345 -4.11 -16.91 -27.65
N ALA A 346 -4.49 -16.05 -26.68
CA ALA A 346 -5.86 -15.62 -26.51
C ALA A 346 -6.33 -14.54 -27.52
N SER A 347 -5.43 -14.02 -28.35
CA SER A 347 -5.61 -12.79 -29.13
C SER A 347 -6.10 -12.96 -30.58
N PRO A 348 -6.06 -14.12 -31.28
CA PRO A 348 -6.45 -14.15 -32.70
C PRO A 348 -7.89 -13.65 -32.92
N LYS A 349 -8.85 -14.07 -32.08
CA LYS A 349 -10.25 -13.65 -32.18
C LYS A 349 -10.52 -12.18 -31.80
N ARG A 350 -9.72 -11.58 -30.92
CA ARG A 350 -9.87 -10.16 -30.52
C ARG A 350 -9.20 -9.19 -31.51
N ARG A 351 -8.09 -9.57 -32.14
CA ARG A 351 -7.43 -8.77 -33.19
C ARG A 351 -8.30 -8.65 -34.43
N LEU A 352 -8.88 -9.74 -34.89
CA LEU A 352 -9.84 -9.75 -36.02
C LEU A 352 -11.04 -8.84 -35.74
N ARG A 353 -11.67 -8.92 -34.55
CA ARG A 353 -12.80 -8.03 -34.19
C ARG A 353 -12.42 -6.55 -34.15
N ARG A 354 -11.19 -6.16 -33.81
CA ARG A 354 -10.74 -4.75 -33.79
C ARG A 354 -10.36 -4.24 -35.19
N MET A 355 -9.79 -5.09 -36.04
CA MET A 355 -9.56 -4.73 -37.45
C MET A 355 -10.88 -4.48 -38.19
N PHE A 356 -11.88 -5.34 -38.02
CA PHE A 356 -13.20 -5.15 -38.65
C PHE A 356 -14.02 -3.98 -38.07
N LYS A 357 -13.74 -3.51 -36.85
CA LYS A 357 -14.34 -2.28 -36.31
C LYS A 357 -13.67 -0.97 -36.77
N ARG A 358 -12.48 -1.04 -37.39
CA ARG A 358 -11.80 0.12 -37.98
C ARG A 358 -12.03 0.26 -39.49
N LEU A 359 -12.67 -0.71 -40.10
CA LEU A 359 -13.02 -0.72 -41.53
C LEU A 359 -14.53 -0.47 -41.77
N ARG A 360 -15.27 -0.11 -40.75
CA ARG A 360 -16.61 0.49 -40.76
C ARG A 360 -16.53 1.85 -40.07
#